data_712834335c99120826f37c448d4e2b2c
#
_entry.id   712834335c99120826f37c448d4e2b2c
#
_cell.length_a   1.000
_cell.length_b   1.000
_cell.length_c   1.000
_cell.angle_alpha   90.00
_cell.angle_beta   90.00
_cell.angle_gamma   90.00
#
_symmetry.space_group_name_H-M   'P 1'
#
loop_
_entity.id
_entity.type
_entity.pdbx_description
1 polymer ?
#
loop_
_entity_poly.entity_id
_entity_poly.type
_entity_poly.pdbx_seq_one_letter_code
_entity_poly.pdbx_strand_id
1 'polypeptide(L)'
;MKLKFCGIRRKEDIDYINIVKPDYIGFVFADSKRFISPDDARCLIKKTNPEIKKAGVFVNESLSGIVNAVKTSGIDIIQLHGDEDADYINSLRNLTDCEIWKAVRVKKTEDILKSEKIGADMLLLDSFSEAQYGGTGKTADWNIIKSSGISSPFFLAGGINENNIQEAISSVSPFGIDISGGIETNGYKDINKMKKIIDLIERND
;
A
#
# COMPACT_ATOMS: atom_id res chain seq x y z
N MET A 1 -15.58 -0.65 3.05
CA MET A 1 -14.37 -0.62 2.19
C MET A 1 -13.12 -0.86 3.02
N LYS A 2 -12.02 -1.45 2.47
CA LYS A 2 -10.78 -1.69 3.21
C LYS A 2 -9.83 -0.49 3.18
N LEU A 3 -9.08 -0.27 4.28
CA LEU A 3 -8.16 0.86 4.41
C LEU A 3 -6.75 0.40 4.83
N LYS A 4 -5.73 0.90 4.12
CA LYS A 4 -4.32 0.68 4.44
C LYS A 4 -3.61 2.03 4.62
N PHE A 5 -2.83 2.15 5.69
CA PHE A 5 -1.91 3.27 5.91
C PHE A 5 -0.46 2.81 5.79
N CYS A 6 0.28 3.36 4.83
CA CYS A 6 1.61 2.89 4.46
C CYS A 6 2.72 3.86 4.89
N GLY A 7 3.93 3.31 5.14
CA GLY A 7 5.10 4.08 5.55
C GLY A 7 5.12 4.41 7.05
N ILE A 8 4.68 3.47 7.87
CA ILE A 8 4.75 3.51 9.33
C ILE A 8 6.20 3.26 9.75
N ARG A 9 6.76 4.10 10.65
CA ARG A 9 8.16 3.99 11.04
C ARG A 9 8.50 4.48 12.45
N ARG A 10 7.55 5.09 13.17
CA ARG A 10 7.76 5.65 14.51
C ARG A 10 6.79 5.04 15.52
N LYS A 11 7.16 5.13 16.79
CA LYS A 11 6.29 4.71 17.89
C LYS A 11 4.98 5.50 17.90
N GLU A 12 5.05 6.81 17.69
CA GLU A 12 3.88 7.70 17.63
C GLU A 12 2.93 7.29 16.49
N ASP A 13 3.48 6.81 15.37
CA ASP A 13 2.65 6.31 14.27
C ASP A 13 1.81 5.11 14.74
N ILE A 14 2.40 4.20 15.56
CA ILE A 14 1.67 3.04 16.11
C ILE A 14 0.61 3.48 17.13
N ASP A 15 0.91 4.48 17.96
CA ASP A 15 -0.07 5.03 18.89
C ASP A 15 -1.29 5.58 18.12
N TYR A 16 -1.07 6.27 16.99
CA TYR A 16 -2.14 6.74 16.10
C TYR A 16 -2.89 5.59 15.44
N ILE A 17 -2.18 4.61 14.90
CA ILE A 17 -2.76 3.42 14.27
C ILE A 17 -3.68 2.66 15.24
N ASN A 18 -3.27 2.48 16.48
CA ASN A 18 -4.09 1.81 17.49
C ASN A 18 -5.37 2.59 17.88
N ILE A 19 -5.37 3.92 17.69
CA ILE A 19 -6.56 4.77 17.86
C ILE A 19 -7.49 4.64 16.65
N VAL A 20 -6.96 4.78 15.43
CA VAL A 20 -7.77 4.87 14.21
C VAL A 20 -8.12 3.51 13.59
N LYS A 21 -7.38 2.46 13.93
CA LYS A 21 -7.63 1.04 13.59
C LYS A 21 -7.94 0.80 12.10
N PRO A 22 -7.02 1.13 11.17
CA PRO A 22 -7.18 0.72 9.78
C PRO A 22 -7.11 -0.81 9.67
N ASP A 23 -7.56 -1.39 8.55
CA ASP A 23 -7.44 -2.84 8.32
C ASP A 23 -5.98 -3.28 8.13
N TYR A 24 -5.16 -2.42 7.51
CA TYR A 24 -3.78 -2.73 7.14
C TYR A 24 -2.84 -1.58 7.45
N ILE A 25 -1.58 -1.91 7.76
CA ILE A 25 -0.47 -0.95 7.79
C ILE A 25 0.70 -1.45 6.96
N GLY A 26 1.55 -0.52 6.48
CA GLY A 26 2.73 -0.85 5.67
C GLY A 26 4.02 -0.31 6.27
N PHE A 27 5.05 -1.17 6.31
CA PHE A 27 6.44 -0.86 6.64
C PHE A 27 7.26 -0.92 5.37
N VAL A 28 8.10 0.08 5.09
CA VAL A 28 8.88 0.14 3.85
C VAL A 28 10.30 -0.35 4.14
N PHE A 29 10.64 -1.52 3.59
CA PHE A 29 11.96 -2.15 3.70
C PHE A 29 12.88 -1.81 2.50
N ALA A 30 12.37 -1.07 1.52
CA ALA A 30 13.15 -0.57 0.41
C ALA A 30 13.76 0.81 0.71
N ASP A 31 14.87 1.14 0.04
CA ASP A 31 15.52 2.45 0.17
C ASP A 31 14.56 3.58 -0.20
N SER A 32 14.23 4.39 0.78
CA SER A 32 13.31 5.51 0.67
C SER A 32 13.36 6.39 1.91
N LYS A 33 12.77 7.58 1.83
CA LYS A 33 12.56 8.46 3.01
C LYS A 33 11.68 7.82 4.12
N ARG A 34 11.01 6.70 3.83
CA ARG A 34 10.16 5.96 4.77
C ARG A 34 10.75 4.61 5.18
N PHE A 35 12.03 4.40 4.87
CA PHE A 35 12.71 3.16 5.24
C PHE A 35 12.66 2.90 6.74
N ILE A 36 12.47 1.63 7.09
CA ILE A 36 12.61 1.09 8.44
C ILE A 36 13.26 -0.29 8.34
N SER A 37 14.14 -0.63 9.28
CA SER A 37 14.72 -1.97 9.31
C SER A 37 13.69 -3.04 9.74
N PRO A 38 13.82 -4.31 9.32
CA PRO A 38 12.97 -5.39 9.82
C PRO A 38 12.96 -5.55 11.34
N ASP A 39 14.09 -5.31 12.00
CA ASP A 39 14.22 -5.36 13.48
C ASP A 39 13.44 -4.22 14.16
N ASP A 40 13.54 -3.01 13.65
CA ASP A 40 12.77 -1.87 14.17
C ASP A 40 11.28 -2.06 13.92
N ALA A 41 10.90 -2.54 12.73
CA ALA A 41 9.51 -2.87 12.42
C ALA A 41 8.95 -3.93 13.38
N ARG A 42 9.71 -4.96 13.72
CA ARG A 42 9.35 -5.96 14.75
C ARG A 42 9.00 -5.31 16.09
N CYS A 43 9.78 -4.31 16.52
CA CYS A 43 9.52 -3.61 17.77
C CYS A 43 8.21 -2.83 17.75
N LEU A 44 7.84 -2.27 16.60
CA LEU A 44 6.58 -1.57 16.36
C LEU A 44 5.40 -2.55 16.24
N ILE A 45 5.56 -3.62 15.47
CA ILE A 45 4.54 -4.66 15.25
C ILE A 45 4.07 -5.27 16.57
N LYS A 46 4.97 -5.54 17.51
CA LYS A 46 4.63 -6.05 18.85
C LYS A 46 3.70 -5.15 19.65
N LYS A 47 3.63 -3.86 19.31
CA LYS A 47 2.79 -2.84 19.97
C LYS A 47 1.53 -2.51 19.18
N THR A 48 1.41 -3.05 17.97
CA THR A 48 0.26 -2.85 17.09
C THR A 48 -0.87 -3.79 17.49
N ASN A 49 -2.12 -3.31 17.42
CA ASN A 49 -3.29 -4.17 17.58
C ASN A 49 -3.17 -5.40 16.66
N PRO A 50 -3.28 -6.63 17.19
CA PRO A 50 -3.10 -7.87 16.41
C PRO A 50 -4.09 -8.03 15.26
N GLU A 51 -5.27 -7.43 15.32
CA GLU A 51 -6.28 -7.48 14.27
C GLU A 51 -5.86 -6.72 12.99
N ILE A 52 -4.97 -5.75 13.13
CA ILE A 52 -4.47 -4.97 11.98
C ILE A 52 -3.41 -5.81 11.24
N LYS A 53 -3.57 -6.02 9.94
CA LYS A 53 -2.59 -6.73 9.11
C LYS A 53 -1.39 -5.87 8.77
N LYS A 54 -0.20 -6.45 8.76
CA LYS A 54 1.09 -5.77 8.57
C LYS A 54 1.70 -6.17 7.24
N ALA A 55 1.88 -5.21 6.33
CA ALA A 55 2.54 -5.41 5.05
C ALA A 55 3.98 -4.88 5.09
N GLY A 56 4.91 -5.65 4.56
CA GLY A 56 6.27 -5.19 4.25
C GLY A 56 6.37 -4.83 2.77
N VAL A 57 6.85 -3.63 2.46
CA VAL A 57 7.01 -3.13 1.09
C VAL A 57 8.45 -3.32 0.64
N PHE A 58 8.63 -4.03 -0.47
CA PHE A 58 9.91 -4.38 -1.08
C PHE A 58 9.99 -3.85 -2.52
N VAL A 59 11.19 -3.58 -3.00
CA VAL A 59 11.47 -3.16 -4.38
C VAL A 59 12.68 -3.93 -4.88
N ASN A 60 12.48 -4.87 -5.79
CA ASN A 60 13.52 -5.67 -6.42
C ASN A 60 14.49 -6.34 -5.41
N GLU A 61 13.98 -6.74 -4.24
CA GLU A 61 14.77 -7.39 -3.20
C GLU A 61 14.99 -8.87 -3.58
N SER A 62 16.05 -9.48 -3.09
CA SER A 62 16.31 -10.91 -3.27
C SER A 62 15.28 -11.78 -2.53
N LEU A 63 14.97 -12.97 -3.02
CA LEU A 63 14.07 -13.92 -2.33
C LEU A 63 14.53 -14.21 -0.90
N SER A 64 15.85 -14.41 -0.71
CA SER A 64 16.42 -14.64 0.61
C SER A 64 16.31 -13.42 1.54
N GLY A 65 16.45 -12.21 0.99
CA GLY A 65 16.26 -10.95 1.72
C GLY A 65 14.82 -10.80 2.21
N ILE A 66 13.83 -11.06 1.34
CA ILE A 66 12.41 -11.03 1.72
C ILE A 66 12.12 -12.07 2.82
N VAL A 67 12.54 -13.32 2.62
CA VAL A 67 12.30 -14.39 3.62
C VAL A 67 12.92 -14.05 4.98
N ASN A 68 14.12 -13.48 4.98
CA ASN A 68 14.76 -13.02 6.21
C ASN A 68 13.98 -11.87 6.86
N ALA A 69 13.55 -10.88 6.09
CA ALA A 69 12.75 -9.76 6.59
C ALA A 69 11.41 -10.23 7.19
N VAL A 70 10.71 -11.18 6.55
CA VAL A 70 9.48 -11.80 7.05
C VAL A 70 9.73 -12.47 8.41
N LYS A 71 10.76 -13.33 8.50
CA LYS A 71 11.11 -14.04 9.75
C LYS A 71 11.50 -13.08 10.87
N THR A 72 12.21 -12.00 10.53
CA THR A 72 12.67 -11.01 11.51
C THR A 72 11.54 -10.13 12.00
N SER A 73 10.76 -9.55 11.09
CA SER A 73 9.74 -8.55 11.43
C SER A 73 8.41 -9.14 11.90
N GLY A 74 8.01 -10.30 11.35
CA GLY A 74 6.71 -10.92 11.61
C GLY A 74 5.56 -10.22 10.87
N ILE A 75 5.81 -9.72 9.65
CA ILE A 75 4.75 -9.19 8.77
C ILE A 75 3.85 -10.32 8.26
N ASP A 76 2.61 -9.97 7.91
CA ASP A 76 1.59 -10.88 7.38
C ASP A 76 1.56 -10.91 5.84
N ILE A 77 2.02 -9.81 5.21
CA ILE A 77 1.86 -9.54 3.78
C ILE A 77 3.18 -9.05 3.19
N ILE A 78 3.55 -9.56 2.04
CA ILE A 78 4.68 -9.10 1.22
C ILE A 78 4.11 -8.27 0.08
N GLN A 79 4.38 -6.97 0.06
CA GLN A 79 4.02 -6.08 -1.03
C GLN A 79 5.22 -5.82 -1.93
N LEU A 80 5.19 -6.36 -3.14
CA LEU A 80 6.21 -6.19 -4.18
C LEU A 80 5.91 -4.92 -4.99
N HIS A 81 6.79 -3.94 -4.93
CA HIS A 81 6.61 -2.61 -5.53
C HIS A 81 7.67 -2.27 -6.60
N GLY A 82 8.46 -3.26 -7.00
CA GLY A 82 9.46 -3.18 -8.07
C GLY A 82 8.97 -3.79 -9.37
N ASP A 83 9.91 -4.42 -10.09
CA ASP A 83 9.68 -5.04 -11.40
C ASP A 83 9.56 -6.57 -11.31
N GLU A 84 9.23 -7.10 -10.10
CA GLU A 84 9.09 -8.52 -9.84
C GLU A 84 8.01 -9.14 -10.75
N ASP A 85 8.38 -10.18 -11.48
CA ASP A 85 7.54 -10.88 -12.45
C ASP A 85 6.82 -12.11 -11.85
N ALA A 86 6.08 -12.83 -12.68
CA ALA A 86 5.34 -14.01 -12.28
C ALA A 86 6.25 -15.15 -11.79
N ASP A 87 7.43 -15.33 -12.38
CA ASP A 87 8.37 -16.38 -11.97
C ASP A 87 8.96 -16.06 -10.60
N TYR A 88 9.24 -14.78 -10.32
CA TYR A 88 9.66 -14.32 -9.01
C TYR A 88 8.56 -14.58 -7.95
N ILE A 89 7.31 -14.22 -8.24
CA ILE A 89 6.18 -14.43 -7.33
C ILE A 89 5.96 -15.93 -7.05
N ASN A 90 6.01 -16.77 -8.09
CA ASN A 90 5.89 -18.22 -7.95
C ASN A 90 7.00 -18.80 -7.07
N SER A 91 8.24 -18.32 -7.27
CA SER A 91 9.39 -18.74 -6.46
C SER A 91 9.24 -18.33 -5.00
N LEU A 92 8.79 -17.09 -4.75
CA LEU A 92 8.57 -16.56 -3.42
C LEU A 92 7.46 -17.33 -2.67
N ARG A 93 6.37 -17.68 -3.37
CA ARG A 93 5.24 -18.44 -2.82
C ARG A 93 5.64 -19.80 -2.24
N ASN A 94 6.68 -20.44 -2.78
CA ASN A 94 7.23 -21.67 -2.25
C ASN A 94 8.08 -21.50 -0.97
N LEU A 95 8.37 -20.27 -0.57
CA LEU A 95 9.27 -19.95 0.53
C LEU A 95 8.57 -19.28 1.74
N THR A 96 7.29 -18.95 1.61
CA THR A 96 6.53 -18.23 2.64
C THR A 96 5.03 -18.50 2.55
N ASP A 97 4.34 -18.44 3.69
CA ASP A 97 2.88 -18.50 3.78
C ASP A 97 2.23 -17.10 3.79
N CYS A 98 3.03 -16.02 3.67
CA CYS A 98 2.49 -14.66 3.62
C CYS A 98 1.68 -14.43 2.34
N GLU A 99 0.64 -13.61 2.44
CA GLU A 99 -0.01 -13.07 1.24
C GLU A 99 0.99 -12.26 0.41
N ILE A 100 0.96 -12.43 -0.91
CA ILE A 100 1.84 -11.71 -1.85
C ILE A 100 0.99 -10.71 -2.63
N TRP A 101 1.22 -9.42 -2.38
CA TRP A 101 0.57 -8.32 -3.09
C TRP A 101 1.51 -7.74 -4.13
N LYS A 102 1.01 -7.40 -5.32
CA LYS A 102 1.79 -6.75 -6.38
C LYS A 102 1.31 -5.32 -6.60
N ALA A 103 2.21 -4.36 -6.40
CA ALA A 103 1.99 -2.98 -6.79
C ALA A 103 2.31 -2.80 -8.29
N VAL A 104 1.42 -2.09 -8.98
CA VAL A 104 1.47 -1.84 -10.42
C VAL A 104 1.44 -0.33 -10.65
N ARG A 105 2.48 0.20 -11.28
CA ARG A 105 2.50 1.60 -11.74
C ARG A 105 1.65 1.72 -13.00
N VAL A 106 0.46 2.27 -12.84
CA VAL A 106 -0.52 2.38 -13.93
C VAL A 106 -0.17 3.54 -14.84
N LYS A 107 0.29 3.23 -16.05
CA LYS A 107 0.51 4.22 -17.13
C LYS A 107 -0.49 4.03 -18.28
N LYS A 108 -0.98 2.81 -18.48
CA LYS A 108 -1.92 2.42 -19.52
C LYS A 108 -2.70 1.16 -19.12
N THR A 109 -3.79 0.90 -19.80
CA THR A 109 -4.68 -0.24 -19.54
C THR A 109 -3.96 -1.60 -19.56
N GLU A 110 -3.00 -1.78 -20.47
CA GLU A 110 -2.25 -3.03 -20.61
C GLU A 110 -1.40 -3.37 -19.37
N ASP A 111 -0.99 -2.37 -18.57
CA ASP A 111 -0.25 -2.61 -17.34
C ASP A 111 -1.14 -3.32 -16.32
N ILE A 112 -2.41 -2.94 -16.24
CA ILE A 112 -3.42 -3.56 -15.38
C ILE A 112 -3.73 -4.98 -15.85
N LEU A 113 -4.06 -5.16 -17.14
CA LEU A 113 -4.43 -6.46 -17.69
C LEU A 113 -3.30 -7.50 -17.61
N LYS A 114 -2.06 -7.07 -17.69
CA LYS A 114 -0.90 -7.94 -17.44
C LYS A 114 -0.79 -8.36 -16.00
N SER A 115 -1.04 -7.42 -15.07
CA SER A 115 -0.91 -7.68 -13.64
C SER A 115 -1.96 -8.65 -13.09
N GLU A 116 -3.14 -8.74 -13.68
CA GLU A 116 -4.16 -9.75 -13.30
C GLU A 116 -3.67 -11.20 -13.48
N LYS A 117 -2.70 -11.41 -14.36
CA LYS A 117 -2.14 -12.73 -14.68
C LYS A 117 -0.83 -13.05 -13.92
N ILE A 118 -0.38 -12.15 -13.08
CA ILE A 118 0.93 -12.28 -12.42
C ILE A 118 0.94 -13.28 -11.25
N GLY A 119 -0.24 -13.70 -10.77
CA GLY A 119 -0.36 -14.70 -9.70
C GLY A 119 -0.24 -14.13 -8.29
N ALA A 120 -0.36 -12.81 -8.11
CA ALA A 120 -0.44 -12.19 -6.79
C ALA A 120 -1.82 -12.39 -6.14
N ASP A 121 -1.88 -12.39 -4.80
CA ASP A 121 -3.13 -12.53 -4.05
C ASP A 121 -3.97 -11.25 -4.06
N MET A 122 -3.32 -10.10 -4.21
CA MET A 122 -3.94 -8.78 -4.30
C MET A 122 -3.12 -7.86 -5.19
N LEU A 123 -3.80 -7.02 -5.97
CA LEU A 123 -3.17 -5.94 -6.73
C LEU A 123 -3.27 -4.62 -5.96
N LEU A 124 -2.23 -3.80 -6.07
CA LEU A 124 -2.23 -2.41 -5.63
C LEU A 124 -1.94 -1.55 -6.84
N LEU A 125 -2.96 -0.82 -7.33
CA LEU A 125 -2.82 0.05 -8.49
C LEU A 125 -2.35 1.43 -8.05
N ASP A 126 -1.08 1.73 -8.35
CA ASP A 126 -0.46 3.02 -8.06
C ASP A 126 -0.59 3.92 -9.30
N SER A 127 -1.49 4.86 -9.21
CA SER A 127 -1.83 5.81 -10.27
C SER A 127 -0.95 7.08 -10.28
N PHE A 128 0.06 7.14 -9.39
CA PHE A 128 0.96 8.29 -9.31
C PHE A 128 1.93 8.33 -10.50
N SER A 129 1.94 9.43 -11.25
CA SER A 129 2.88 9.68 -12.35
C SER A 129 3.97 10.66 -11.91
N GLU A 130 5.24 10.35 -12.19
CA GLU A 130 6.39 11.22 -11.91
C GLU A 130 6.33 12.59 -12.64
N ALA A 131 5.53 12.71 -13.71
CA ALA A 131 5.31 13.95 -14.43
C ALA A 131 4.59 15.03 -13.60
N GLN A 132 4.18 14.75 -12.39
CA GLN A 132 3.47 15.66 -11.49
C GLN A 132 4.33 16.27 -10.36
N TYR A 133 5.65 16.30 -10.51
CA TYR A 133 6.50 17.17 -9.72
C TYR A 133 6.24 18.64 -10.11
N GLY A 134 5.15 19.19 -9.59
CA GLY A 134 4.86 20.62 -9.76
C GLY A 134 3.37 20.89 -9.73
N GLY A 135 2.84 21.19 -8.56
CA GLY A 135 1.74 22.10 -8.23
C GLY A 135 0.49 22.22 -9.11
N THR A 136 0.25 21.33 -10.06
CA THR A 136 -0.85 21.45 -11.03
C THR A 136 -2.18 20.86 -10.57
N GLY A 137 -2.24 20.23 -9.38
CA GLY A 137 -3.49 19.67 -8.84
C GLY A 137 -4.15 18.58 -9.70
N LYS A 138 -3.47 18.10 -10.76
CA LYS A 138 -4.01 17.00 -11.57
C LYS A 138 -3.87 15.68 -10.81
N THR A 139 -5.00 15.16 -10.37
CA THR A 139 -5.17 13.80 -9.89
C THR A 139 -4.70 12.81 -10.96
N ALA A 140 -4.23 11.64 -10.51
CA ALA A 140 -3.98 10.52 -11.37
C ALA A 140 -5.20 10.26 -12.29
N ASP A 141 -4.93 9.85 -13.52
CA ASP A 141 -6.02 9.58 -14.47
C ASP A 141 -6.66 8.22 -14.14
N TRP A 142 -7.60 8.24 -13.20
CA TRP A 142 -8.38 7.05 -12.82
C TRP A 142 -9.23 6.50 -13.97
N ASN A 143 -9.41 7.25 -15.08
CA ASN A 143 -10.11 6.77 -16.26
C ASN A 143 -9.39 5.56 -16.88
N ILE A 144 -8.07 5.47 -16.76
CA ILE A 144 -7.31 4.28 -17.21
C ILE A 144 -7.76 3.04 -16.43
N ILE A 145 -7.90 3.15 -15.11
CA ILE A 145 -8.37 2.03 -14.27
C ILE A 145 -9.83 1.72 -14.59
N LYS A 146 -10.68 2.73 -14.66
CA LYS A 146 -12.11 2.57 -14.97
C LYS A 146 -12.32 1.90 -16.33
N SER A 147 -11.54 2.27 -17.34
CA SER A 147 -11.66 1.72 -18.70
C SER A 147 -10.99 0.36 -18.89
N SER A 148 -10.18 -0.10 -17.94
CA SER A 148 -9.46 -1.37 -18.04
C SER A 148 -10.34 -2.60 -18.00
N GLY A 149 -11.50 -2.48 -17.35
CA GLY A 149 -12.38 -3.63 -17.11
C GLY A 149 -11.80 -4.65 -16.13
N ILE A 150 -10.87 -4.20 -15.24
CA ILE A 150 -10.29 -5.07 -14.21
C ILE A 150 -11.38 -5.80 -13.43
N SER A 151 -11.23 -7.11 -13.28
CA SER A 151 -12.16 -7.98 -12.56
C SER A 151 -11.66 -8.38 -11.18
N SER A 152 -10.35 -8.38 -11.00
CA SER A 152 -9.70 -8.72 -9.72
C SER A 152 -9.89 -7.61 -8.68
N PRO A 153 -10.08 -7.95 -7.39
CA PRO A 153 -10.09 -6.95 -6.33
C PRO A 153 -8.72 -6.26 -6.24
N PHE A 154 -8.72 -4.95 -6.00
CA PHE A 154 -7.50 -4.17 -5.92
C PHE A 154 -7.56 -3.06 -4.88
N PHE A 155 -6.39 -2.70 -4.34
CA PHE A 155 -6.19 -1.44 -3.62
C PHE A 155 -5.84 -0.32 -4.59
N LEU A 156 -6.47 0.84 -4.43
CA LEU A 156 -6.07 2.05 -5.14
C LEU A 156 -5.05 2.83 -4.31
N ALA A 157 -3.93 3.20 -4.92
CA ALA A 157 -2.88 4.02 -4.33
C ALA A 157 -2.49 5.17 -5.27
N GLY A 158 -1.54 6.00 -4.84
CA GLY A 158 -1.00 7.10 -5.65
C GLY A 158 -1.69 8.44 -5.40
N GLY A 159 -1.07 9.28 -4.56
CA GLY A 159 -1.50 10.66 -4.32
C GLY A 159 -2.84 10.86 -3.62
N ILE A 160 -3.43 9.80 -3.06
CA ILE A 160 -4.73 9.87 -2.38
C ILE A 160 -4.57 10.63 -1.06
N ASN A 161 -5.52 11.54 -0.81
CA ASN A 161 -5.57 12.40 0.37
C ASN A 161 -7.03 12.84 0.66
N GLU A 162 -7.22 13.63 1.70
CA GLU A 162 -8.55 14.08 2.14
C GLU A 162 -9.37 14.86 1.10
N ASN A 163 -8.73 15.46 0.09
CA ASN A 163 -9.40 16.29 -0.92
C ASN A 163 -9.89 15.48 -2.14
N ASN A 164 -9.34 14.29 -2.37
CA ASN A 164 -9.64 13.50 -3.57
C ASN A 164 -10.13 12.07 -3.31
N ILE A 165 -10.11 11.61 -2.06
CA ILE A 165 -10.46 10.23 -1.72
C ILE A 165 -11.89 9.86 -2.14
N GLN A 166 -12.87 10.75 -1.98
CA GLN A 166 -14.27 10.45 -2.34
C GLN A 166 -14.45 10.33 -3.86
N GLU A 167 -13.77 11.20 -4.63
CA GLU A 167 -13.73 11.10 -6.08
C GLU A 167 -13.03 9.81 -6.52
N ALA A 168 -11.91 9.45 -5.88
CA ALA A 168 -11.19 8.21 -6.13
C ALA A 168 -12.08 6.97 -5.95
N ILE A 169 -12.79 6.91 -4.82
CA ILE A 169 -13.71 5.81 -4.49
C ILE A 169 -14.84 5.70 -5.51
N SER A 170 -15.52 6.82 -5.80
CA SER A 170 -16.67 6.83 -6.73
C SER A 170 -16.27 6.54 -8.17
N SER A 171 -15.05 6.88 -8.57
CA SER A 171 -14.58 6.72 -9.95
C SER A 171 -14.29 5.26 -10.31
N VAL A 172 -13.68 4.48 -9.40
CA VAL A 172 -13.15 3.13 -9.71
C VAL A 172 -13.62 2.03 -8.77
N SER A 173 -14.37 2.37 -7.71
CA SER A 173 -14.95 1.40 -6.75
C SER A 173 -13.95 0.33 -6.29
N PRO A 174 -12.80 0.71 -5.71
CA PRO A 174 -11.75 -0.23 -5.35
C PRO A 174 -12.18 -1.11 -4.15
N PHE A 175 -11.54 -2.28 -3.99
CA PHE A 175 -11.69 -3.09 -2.79
C PHE A 175 -11.20 -2.36 -1.54
N GLY A 176 -10.11 -1.59 -1.68
CA GLY A 176 -9.54 -0.79 -0.60
C GLY A 176 -8.71 0.38 -1.12
N ILE A 177 -8.32 1.25 -0.18
CA ILE A 177 -7.49 2.43 -0.43
C ILE A 177 -6.18 2.29 0.34
N ASP A 178 -5.04 2.56 -0.32
CA ASP A 178 -3.71 2.65 0.31
C ASP A 178 -3.21 4.10 0.31
N ILE A 179 -2.95 4.65 1.49
CA ILE A 179 -2.54 6.05 1.66
C ILE A 179 -1.20 6.11 2.40
N SER A 180 -0.26 6.85 1.84
CA SER A 180 1.02 7.12 2.50
C SER A 180 1.24 8.63 2.73
N GLY A 181 1.55 9.40 1.69
CA GLY A 181 1.83 10.84 1.81
C GLY A 181 0.61 11.69 2.20
N GLY A 182 -0.59 11.28 1.80
CA GLY A 182 -1.84 12.02 2.07
C GLY A 182 -2.21 12.13 3.55
N ILE A 183 -1.61 11.32 4.41
CA ILE A 183 -1.77 11.36 5.87
C ILE A 183 -0.51 11.86 6.58
N GLU A 184 0.36 12.60 5.87
CA GLU A 184 1.59 13.16 6.43
C GLU A 184 1.51 14.68 6.55
N THR A 185 2.14 15.22 7.61
CA THR A 185 2.49 16.63 7.79
C THR A 185 3.99 16.69 8.06
N ASN A 186 4.74 17.48 7.26
CA ASN A 186 6.21 17.58 7.34
C ASN A 186 6.94 16.22 7.27
N GLY A 187 6.40 15.27 6.48
CA GLY A 187 6.99 13.93 6.30
C GLY A 187 6.72 12.94 7.43
N TYR A 188 5.85 13.27 8.37
CA TYR A 188 5.44 12.41 9.49
C TYR A 188 3.93 12.16 9.46
N LYS A 189 3.50 10.99 9.94
CA LYS A 189 2.08 10.65 10.04
C LYS A 189 1.36 11.62 10.98
N ASP A 190 0.16 12.04 10.57
CA ASP A 190 -0.66 13.04 11.25
C ASP A 190 -2.00 12.42 11.64
N ILE A 191 -2.28 12.34 12.94
CA ILE A 191 -3.49 11.71 13.49
C ILE A 191 -4.78 12.41 13.01
N ASN A 192 -4.76 13.73 12.81
CA ASN A 192 -5.96 14.45 12.39
C ASN A 192 -6.30 14.13 10.92
N LYS A 193 -5.28 14.02 10.06
CA LYS A 193 -5.46 13.58 8.67
C LYS A 193 -5.94 12.13 8.61
N MET A 194 -5.39 11.23 9.44
CA MET A 194 -5.84 9.84 9.52
C MET A 194 -7.31 9.75 9.91
N LYS A 195 -7.74 10.45 10.97
CA LYS A 195 -9.14 10.49 11.40
C LYS A 195 -10.05 11.04 10.30
N LYS A 196 -9.64 12.12 9.64
CA LYS A 196 -10.41 12.69 8.54
C LYS A 196 -10.60 11.74 7.37
N ILE A 197 -9.59 10.95 7.03
CA ILE A 197 -9.70 9.89 6.01
C ILE A 197 -10.76 8.86 6.40
N ILE A 198 -10.76 8.41 7.66
CA ILE A 198 -11.74 7.44 8.16
C ILE A 198 -13.16 8.02 8.09
N ASP A 199 -13.36 9.23 8.60
CA ASP A 199 -14.66 9.91 8.53
C ASP A 199 -15.20 10.05 7.09
N LEU A 200 -14.29 10.26 6.11
CA LEU A 200 -14.66 10.36 4.70
C LEU A 200 -15.02 8.99 4.08
N ILE A 201 -14.44 7.91 4.55
CA ILE A 201 -14.76 6.55 4.08
C ILE A 201 -16.09 6.08 4.68
N GLU A 202 -16.31 6.25 5.99
CA GLU A 202 -17.53 5.83 6.69
C GLU A 202 -18.80 6.53 6.19
N ARG A 203 -18.69 7.73 5.63
CA ARG A 203 -19.83 8.46 5.01
C ARG A 203 -20.27 7.88 3.66
N ASN A 204 -19.51 6.98 3.08
CA ASN A 204 -19.80 6.34 1.79
C ASN A 204 -20.32 4.90 1.91
N ASP A 205 -20.30 4.33 3.13
CA ASP A 205 -20.92 3.05 3.47
C ASP A 205 -22.36 3.31 3.97
#